data_8a7ac79292b6708e5b6aacf1d943f57f
#
_entry.id   8a7ac79292b6708e5b6aacf1d943f57f
#
_cell.length_a   1.000
_cell.length_b   1.000
_cell.length_c   1.000
_cell.angle_alpha   90.00
_cell.angle_beta   90.00
_cell.angle_gamma   90.00
#
_symmetry.space_group_name_H-M   'P 1'
#
loop_
_entity.id
_entity.type
_entity.pdbx_description
1 polymer ?
#
loop_
_entity_poly.entity_id
_entity_poly.type
_entity_poly.pdbx_seq_one_letter_code
_entity_poly.pdbx_strand_id
1 'polypeptide(L)'
;SSMTLMGFSGIGKTTAIERILSLYPQVILHKYPLNFFQVVWLKLNCPHDGSLKSLCMDFFLKMDNLLGTDYFEKFGNRRNSISSMVTRMGQIARLHCIGAIVIDEIQHLLATKDNNSEKMMNFFVTLVNEIGVPVMMIGTMRAKAVLQQDFRQARRGSGQGDMVWQQMKKDDDWDLLIESLW
;
A
#
# COMPACT_ATOMS: atom_id res chain seq x y z
N SER A 1 7.00 8.81 4.79
CA SER A 1 8.03 7.86 4.28
C SER A 1 7.36 6.79 3.41
N SER A 2 8.12 6.19 2.51
CA SER A 2 7.64 5.10 1.65
C SER A 2 8.72 4.04 1.48
N MET A 3 8.28 2.79 1.26
CA MET A 3 9.13 1.62 1.09
C MET A 3 8.56 0.75 -0.04
N THR A 4 9.41 0.04 -0.77
CA THR A 4 8.95 -0.96 -1.75
C THR A 4 9.48 -2.35 -1.39
N LEU A 5 8.63 -3.36 -1.58
CA LEU A 5 8.99 -4.77 -1.49
C LEU A 5 8.72 -5.43 -2.84
N MET A 6 9.79 -5.77 -3.55
CA MET A 6 9.72 -6.35 -4.89
C MET A 6 10.29 -7.76 -4.89
N GLY A 7 9.70 -8.65 -5.68
CA GLY A 7 10.19 -10.02 -5.81
C GLY A 7 9.36 -10.82 -6.83
N PHE A 8 9.79 -12.04 -7.11
CA PHE A 8 9.09 -12.91 -8.04
C PHE A 8 7.66 -13.20 -7.58
N SER A 9 6.75 -13.46 -8.52
CA SER A 9 5.40 -13.90 -8.20
C SER A 9 5.45 -15.24 -7.44
N GLY A 10 4.57 -15.42 -6.46
CA GLY A 10 4.49 -16.68 -5.69
C GLY A 10 5.56 -16.87 -4.61
N ILE A 11 6.49 -15.93 -4.42
CA ILE A 11 7.57 -16.05 -3.41
C ILE A 11 7.11 -15.84 -1.95
N GLY A 12 5.83 -15.58 -1.74
CA GLY A 12 5.27 -15.43 -0.39
C GLY A 12 5.23 -14.00 0.17
N LYS A 13 5.48 -12.96 -0.62
CA LYS A 13 5.49 -11.55 -0.16
C LYS A 13 4.20 -11.17 0.58
N THR A 14 3.07 -11.38 -0.07
CA THR A 14 1.75 -11.06 0.49
C THR A 14 1.50 -11.80 1.79
N THR A 15 1.77 -13.11 1.80
CA THR A 15 1.60 -13.97 3.00
C THR A 15 2.46 -13.50 4.17
N ALA A 16 3.73 -13.16 3.90
CA ALA A 16 4.63 -12.68 4.95
C ALA A 16 4.16 -11.34 5.54
N ILE A 17 3.75 -10.40 4.67
CA ILE A 17 3.24 -9.11 5.13
C ILE A 17 1.94 -9.28 5.91
N GLU A 18 1.00 -10.11 5.45
CA GLU A 18 -0.24 -10.40 6.18
C GLU A 18 0.04 -11.02 7.55
N ARG A 19 1.02 -11.91 7.63
CA ARG A 19 1.42 -12.50 8.92
C ARG A 19 2.04 -11.45 9.85
N ILE A 20 2.86 -10.54 9.35
CA ILE A 20 3.41 -9.43 10.15
C ILE A 20 2.29 -8.50 10.61
N LEU A 21 1.40 -8.10 9.72
CA LEU A 21 0.27 -7.21 10.04
C LEU A 21 -0.67 -7.84 11.07
N SER A 22 -0.88 -9.16 11.02
CA SER A 22 -1.74 -9.88 11.98
C SER A 22 -1.20 -9.89 13.42
N LEU A 23 0.08 -9.55 13.64
CA LEU A 23 0.65 -9.38 14.97
C LEU A 23 0.20 -8.09 15.67
N TYR A 24 -0.42 -7.17 14.93
CA TYR A 24 -0.87 -5.88 15.42
C TYR A 24 -2.38 -5.74 15.26
N PRO A 25 -3.10 -5.18 16.25
CA PRO A 25 -4.51 -4.89 16.11
C PRO A 25 -4.72 -3.92 14.94
N GLN A 26 -5.70 -4.21 14.09
CA GLN A 26 -5.98 -3.34 12.94
C GLN A 26 -6.61 -2.01 13.34
N VAL A 27 -7.47 -2.05 14.38
CA VAL A 27 -8.16 -0.88 14.91
C VAL A 27 -7.97 -0.83 16.42
N ILE A 28 -7.68 0.34 16.95
CA ILE A 28 -7.60 0.61 18.39
C ILE A 28 -8.60 1.68 18.76
N LEU A 29 -9.45 1.40 19.76
CA LEU A 29 -10.33 2.41 20.35
C LEU A 29 -9.60 3.12 21.48
N HIS A 30 -9.34 4.41 21.30
CA HIS A 30 -8.84 5.30 22.35
C HIS A 30 -10.03 5.90 23.09
N LYS A 31 -10.06 5.77 24.42
CA LYS A 31 -11.18 6.22 25.26
C LYS A 31 -10.91 7.54 25.98
N TYR A 32 -9.65 7.92 26.14
CA TYR A 32 -9.26 9.14 26.87
C TYR A 32 -8.05 9.81 26.21
N PRO A 33 -7.99 11.15 26.12
CA PRO A 33 -9.01 12.15 26.50
C PRO A 33 -10.17 12.27 25.51
N LEU A 34 -10.04 11.71 24.30
CA LEU A 34 -11.05 11.72 23.23
C LEU A 34 -11.34 10.32 22.77
N ASN A 35 -12.62 10.01 22.60
CA ASN A 35 -13.03 8.75 22.00
C ASN A 35 -12.80 8.81 20.48
N PHE A 36 -11.85 8.02 19.96
CA PHE A 36 -11.64 7.89 18.52
C PHE A 36 -11.09 6.50 18.15
N PHE A 37 -11.35 6.09 16.93
CA PHE A 37 -10.78 4.86 16.37
C PHE A 37 -9.52 5.19 15.59
N GLN A 38 -8.41 4.62 16.00
CA GLN A 38 -7.17 4.62 15.26
C GLN A 38 -7.12 3.38 14.36
N VAL A 39 -6.79 3.58 13.08
CA VAL A 39 -6.48 2.47 12.16
C VAL A 39 -4.96 2.28 12.13
N VAL A 40 -4.48 1.20 12.74
CA VAL A 40 -3.03 0.95 12.85
C VAL A 40 -2.42 0.64 11.49
N TRP A 41 -3.12 -0.15 10.68
CA TRP A 41 -2.69 -0.46 9.33
C TRP A 41 -3.88 -0.67 8.39
N LEU A 42 -3.70 -0.33 7.13
CA LEU A 42 -4.67 -0.54 6.07
C LEU A 42 -3.99 -1.20 4.87
N LYS A 43 -4.48 -2.36 4.45
CA LYS A 43 -3.99 -3.05 3.25
C LYS A 43 -4.97 -2.85 2.10
N LEU A 44 -4.45 -2.34 0.97
CA LEU A 44 -5.16 -2.16 -0.29
C LEU A 44 -4.59 -3.13 -1.32
N ASN A 45 -5.43 -3.61 -2.23
CA ASN A 45 -4.99 -4.38 -3.38
C ASN A 45 -5.23 -3.58 -4.65
N CYS A 46 -4.21 -3.48 -5.50
CA CYS A 46 -4.40 -2.85 -6.79
C CYS A 46 -5.40 -3.65 -7.63
N PRO A 47 -6.43 -3.01 -8.16
CA PRO A 47 -7.42 -3.68 -8.98
C PRO A 47 -6.78 -4.21 -10.28
N HIS A 48 -7.27 -5.35 -10.75
CA HIS A 48 -6.75 -6.02 -11.96
C HIS A 48 -6.90 -5.17 -13.23
N ASP A 49 -7.89 -4.26 -13.26
CA ASP A 49 -8.10 -3.30 -14.35
C ASP A 49 -7.09 -2.14 -14.33
N GLY A 50 -6.22 -2.09 -13.32
CA GLY A 50 -5.20 -1.06 -13.16
C GLY A 50 -5.74 0.35 -12.95
N SER A 51 -6.99 0.49 -12.54
CA SER A 51 -7.61 1.80 -12.33
C SER A 51 -7.14 2.46 -11.04
N LEU A 52 -6.44 3.58 -11.15
CA LEU A 52 -6.05 4.42 -10.00
C LEU A 52 -7.26 4.90 -9.21
N LYS A 53 -8.36 5.18 -9.90
CA LYS A 53 -9.62 5.58 -9.28
C LYS A 53 -10.22 4.46 -8.45
N SER A 54 -10.21 3.23 -8.97
CA SER A 54 -10.70 2.06 -8.24
C SER A 54 -9.86 1.79 -6.98
N LEU A 55 -8.55 2.05 -7.01
CA LEU A 55 -7.70 1.97 -5.82
C LEU A 55 -8.11 2.98 -4.75
N CYS A 56 -8.41 4.23 -5.14
CA CYS A 56 -8.93 5.23 -4.20
C CYS A 56 -10.29 4.82 -3.62
N MET A 57 -11.16 4.26 -4.46
CA MET A 57 -12.48 3.76 -4.02
C MET A 57 -12.36 2.59 -3.04
N ASP A 58 -11.40 1.67 -3.26
CA ASP A 58 -11.11 0.57 -2.33
C ASP A 58 -10.67 1.08 -0.95
N PHE A 59 -9.90 2.17 -0.90
CA PHE A 59 -9.55 2.81 0.37
C PHE A 59 -10.81 3.21 1.17
N PHE A 60 -11.76 3.92 0.54
CA PHE A 60 -12.97 4.36 1.23
C PHE A 60 -13.81 3.17 1.69
N LEU A 61 -14.00 2.17 0.82
CA LEU A 61 -14.76 0.97 1.14
C LEU A 61 -14.15 0.19 2.31
N LYS A 62 -12.83 0.07 2.35
CA LYS A 62 -12.16 -0.61 3.46
C LYS A 62 -12.24 0.15 4.77
N MET A 63 -12.15 1.48 4.72
CA MET A 63 -12.36 2.30 5.92
C MET A 63 -13.79 2.14 6.45
N ASP A 64 -14.80 2.11 5.56
CA ASP A 64 -16.20 1.90 5.95
C ASP A 64 -16.40 0.52 6.58
N ASN A 65 -15.80 -0.51 6.00
CA ASN A 65 -15.88 -1.88 6.54
C ASN A 65 -15.23 -2.02 7.92
N LEU A 66 -14.16 -1.24 8.19
CA LEU A 66 -13.47 -1.27 9.47
C LEU A 66 -14.17 -0.48 10.56
N LEU A 67 -14.75 0.65 10.22
CA LEU A 67 -15.21 1.66 11.18
C LEU A 67 -16.72 1.87 11.18
N GLY A 68 -17.47 1.28 10.22
CA GLY A 68 -18.89 1.52 10.04
C GLY A 68 -19.21 2.94 9.56
N THR A 69 -18.29 3.56 8.81
CA THR A 69 -18.47 4.89 8.20
C THR A 69 -19.16 4.81 6.85
N ASP A 70 -19.34 5.95 6.19
CA ASP A 70 -20.00 6.10 4.89
C ASP A 70 -19.13 6.86 3.87
N TYR A 71 -17.80 6.72 3.99
CA TYR A 71 -16.84 7.43 3.14
C TYR A 71 -16.95 7.04 1.67
N PHE A 72 -17.26 5.77 1.38
CA PHE A 72 -17.44 5.31 0.01
C PHE A 72 -18.64 5.98 -0.66
N GLU A 73 -19.77 6.09 0.04
CA GLU A 73 -20.95 6.79 -0.47
C GLU A 73 -20.65 8.28 -0.72
N LYS A 74 -19.94 8.92 0.20
CA LYS A 74 -19.62 10.36 0.13
C LYS A 74 -18.55 10.70 -0.90
N PHE A 75 -17.52 9.89 -1.01
CA PHE A 75 -16.30 10.24 -1.76
C PHE A 75 -15.95 9.26 -2.88
N GLY A 76 -16.49 8.04 -2.88
CA GLY A 76 -16.22 6.98 -3.86
C GLY A 76 -16.94 7.15 -5.20
N ASN A 77 -17.57 8.29 -5.47
CA ASN A 77 -18.30 8.51 -6.70
C ASN A 77 -17.34 8.57 -7.91
N ARG A 78 -17.68 7.85 -8.99
CA ARG A 78 -16.93 7.85 -10.25
C ARG A 78 -16.79 9.23 -10.91
N ARG A 79 -17.63 10.21 -10.57
CA ARG A 79 -17.55 11.58 -11.06
C ARG A 79 -16.42 12.38 -10.40
N ASN A 80 -15.97 11.99 -9.20
CA ASN A 80 -14.89 12.66 -8.51
C ASN A 80 -13.55 12.46 -9.24
N SER A 81 -12.71 13.49 -9.26
CA SER A 81 -11.34 13.38 -9.80
C SER A 81 -10.46 12.54 -8.85
N ILE A 82 -9.43 11.90 -9.41
CA ILE A 82 -8.44 11.17 -8.62
C ILE A 82 -7.78 12.10 -7.59
N SER A 83 -7.42 13.32 -7.98
CA SER A 83 -6.82 14.32 -7.08
C SER A 83 -7.72 14.64 -5.89
N SER A 84 -9.03 14.85 -6.11
CA SER A 84 -9.98 15.07 -5.03
C SER A 84 -10.08 13.86 -4.11
N MET A 85 -10.10 12.65 -4.66
CA MET A 85 -10.13 11.42 -3.85
C MET A 85 -8.87 11.28 -2.99
N VAL A 86 -7.68 11.52 -3.55
CA VAL A 86 -6.40 11.45 -2.81
C VAL A 86 -6.37 12.48 -1.67
N THR A 87 -6.84 13.69 -1.89
CA THR A 87 -6.97 14.70 -0.84
C THR A 87 -7.89 14.22 0.30
N ARG A 88 -9.03 13.59 -0.05
CA ARG A 88 -9.95 13.00 0.96
C ARG A 88 -9.31 11.83 1.70
N MET A 89 -8.58 10.96 1.00
CA MET A 89 -7.80 9.89 1.63
C MET A 89 -6.82 10.46 2.68
N GLY A 90 -6.11 11.53 2.35
CA GLY A 90 -5.21 12.20 3.29
C GLY A 90 -5.92 12.76 4.52
N GLN A 91 -7.09 13.36 4.34
CA GLN A 91 -7.91 13.86 5.45
C GLN A 91 -8.37 12.73 6.38
N ILE A 92 -8.88 11.64 5.80
CA ILE A 92 -9.35 10.46 6.53
C ILE A 92 -8.18 9.77 7.25
N ALA A 93 -7.02 9.67 6.59
CA ALA A 93 -5.82 9.07 7.19
C ALA A 93 -5.36 9.83 8.44
N ARG A 94 -5.40 11.16 8.40
CA ARG A 94 -5.10 12.00 9.57
C ARG A 94 -6.17 11.90 10.64
N LEU A 95 -7.46 11.91 10.25
CA LEU A 95 -8.58 11.81 11.20
C LEU A 95 -8.52 10.52 12.02
N HIS A 96 -8.20 9.40 11.37
CA HIS A 96 -8.12 8.09 12.01
C HIS A 96 -6.70 7.68 12.39
N CYS A 97 -5.75 8.61 12.39
CA CYS A 97 -4.35 8.37 12.76
C CYS A 97 -3.81 7.07 12.14
N ILE A 98 -3.99 6.89 10.81
CA ILE A 98 -3.52 5.68 10.12
C ILE A 98 -2.01 5.54 10.31
N GLY A 99 -1.58 4.40 10.85
CA GLY A 99 -0.16 4.16 11.14
C GLY A 99 0.64 3.79 9.89
N ALA A 100 0.10 2.92 9.03
CA ALA A 100 0.71 2.52 7.77
C ALA A 100 -0.33 2.11 6.72
N ILE A 101 0.00 2.32 5.44
CA ILE A 101 -0.77 1.80 4.31
C ILE A 101 0.11 0.83 3.53
N VAL A 102 -0.41 -0.35 3.26
CA VAL A 102 0.20 -1.36 2.39
C VAL A 102 -0.59 -1.43 1.10
N ILE A 103 0.07 -1.29 -0.04
CA ILE A 103 -0.54 -1.39 -1.37
C ILE A 103 0.10 -2.58 -2.08
N ASP A 104 -0.68 -3.64 -2.28
CA ASP A 104 -0.23 -4.89 -2.88
C ASP A 104 -0.57 -4.96 -4.37
N GLU A 105 0.15 -5.82 -5.10
CA GLU A 105 -0.08 -6.10 -6.53
C GLU A 105 0.05 -4.86 -7.43
N ILE A 106 0.98 -3.94 -7.11
CA ILE A 106 1.13 -2.67 -7.83
C ILE A 106 1.46 -2.83 -9.32
N GLN A 107 1.93 -4.00 -9.78
CA GLN A 107 2.14 -4.27 -11.20
C GLN A 107 0.85 -4.21 -12.03
N HIS A 108 -0.32 -4.39 -11.44
CA HIS A 108 -1.59 -4.25 -12.15
C HIS A 108 -1.80 -2.83 -12.70
N LEU A 109 -1.31 -1.83 -11.98
CA LEU A 109 -1.37 -0.43 -12.43
C LEU A 109 -0.48 -0.16 -13.65
N LEU A 110 0.52 -1.03 -13.90
CA LEU A 110 1.43 -0.94 -15.05
C LEU A 110 0.89 -1.62 -16.30
N ALA A 111 -0.09 -2.52 -16.15
CA ALA A 111 -0.59 -3.35 -17.23
C ALA A 111 -1.57 -2.64 -18.16
N THR A 112 -2.04 -1.43 -17.83
CA THR A 112 -3.06 -0.72 -18.59
C THR A 112 -2.43 0.23 -19.61
N LYS A 113 -2.95 0.20 -20.85
CA LYS A 113 -2.50 1.06 -21.95
C LYS A 113 -2.66 2.56 -21.67
N ASP A 114 -3.59 2.91 -20.79
CA ASP A 114 -3.93 4.31 -20.44
C ASP A 114 -3.07 4.88 -19.29
N ASN A 115 -2.45 4.02 -18.50
CA ASN A 115 -1.51 4.44 -17.46
C ASN A 115 -0.10 4.36 -18.01
N ASN A 116 0.40 5.48 -18.53
CA ASN A 116 1.83 5.56 -18.72
C ASN A 116 2.49 5.57 -17.32
N SER A 117 3.71 5.08 -17.25
CA SER A 117 4.48 5.00 -16.01
C SER A 117 4.52 6.33 -15.25
N GLU A 118 4.51 7.44 -15.97
CA GLU A 118 4.51 8.80 -15.43
C GLU A 118 3.24 9.15 -14.63
N LYS A 119 2.04 8.84 -15.17
CA LYS A 119 0.79 9.08 -14.44
C LYS A 119 0.72 8.27 -13.14
N MET A 120 1.16 7.02 -13.19
CA MET A 120 1.20 6.17 -12.03
C MET A 120 2.19 6.71 -10.99
N MET A 121 3.36 7.13 -11.43
CA MET A 121 4.38 7.72 -10.56
C MET A 121 3.89 8.98 -9.89
N ASN A 122 3.31 9.90 -10.67
CA ASN A 122 2.73 11.15 -10.15
C ASN A 122 1.61 10.85 -9.14
N PHE A 123 0.80 9.83 -9.39
CA PHE A 123 -0.22 9.38 -8.44
C PHE A 123 0.41 8.92 -7.12
N PHE A 124 1.40 8.03 -7.13
CA PHE A 124 2.02 7.54 -5.91
C PHE A 124 2.78 8.62 -5.15
N VAL A 125 3.48 9.51 -5.85
CA VAL A 125 4.14 10.67 -5.22
C VAL A 125 3.11 11.55 -4.52
N THR A 126 2.02 11.89 -5.20
CA THR A 126 0.93 12.69 -4.63
C THR A 126 0.29 11.96 -3.46
N LEU A 127 0.01 10.67 -3.60
CA LEU A 127 -0.59 9.84 -2.56
C LEU A 127 0.27 9.83 -1.28
N VAL A 128 1.56 9.57 -1.41
CA VAL A 128 2.49 9.55 -0.26
C VAL A 128 2.58 10.92 0.42
N ASN A 129 2.61 12.00 -0.37
CA ASN A 129 2.71 13.35 0.17
C ASN A 129 1.40 13.80 0.84
N GLU A 130 0.25 13.55 0.21
CA GLU A 130 -1.06 13.96 0.74
C GLU A 130 -1.49 13.13 1.96
N ILE A 131 -1.28 11.82 1.92
CA ILE A 131 -1.63 10.96 3.06
C ILE A 131 -0.74 11.25 4.26
N GLY A 132 0.55 11.50 4.05
CA GLY A 132 1.50 11.85 5.12
C GLY A 132 1.83 10.70 6.08
N VAL A 133 1.41 9.46 5.78
CA VAL A 133 1.72 8.24 6.55
C VAL A 133 2.68 7.32 5.77
N PRO A 134 3.36 6.39 6.44
CA PRO A 134 4.17 5.39 5.76
C PRO A 134 3.37 4.57 4.75
N VAL A 135 3.84 4.48 3.52
CA VAL A 135 3.25 3.66 2.46
C VAL A 135 4.25 2.58 2.02
N MET A 136 3.85 1.32 2.17
CA MET A 136 4.58 0.18 1.65
C MET A 136 3.92 -0.29 0.35
N MET A 137 4.70 -0.39 -0.71
CA MET A 137 4.24 -0.89 -2.01
C MET A 137 4.85 -2.25 -2.29
N ILE A 138 4.00 -3.23 -2.58
CA ILE A 138 4.38 -4.62 -2.85
C ILE A 138 4.08 -4.95 -4.31
N GLY A 139 5.04 -5.58 -4.97
CA GLY A 139 4.84 -5.95 -6.36
C GLY A 139 5.85 -6.96 -6.90
N THR A 140 5.71 -7.24 -8.19
CA THR A 140 6.63 -8.10 -8.92
C THR A 140 7.84 -7.32 -9.44
N MET A 141 8.84 -8.04 -9.96
CA MET A 141 10.03 -7.43 -10.57
C MET A 141 9.70 -6.52 -11.77
N ARG A 142 8.54 -6.72 -12.42
CA ARG A 142 8.05 -5.80 -13.49
C ARG A 142 7.79 -4.40 -12.93
N ALA A 143 7.21 -4.30 -11.75
CA ALA A 143 6.96 -3.02 -11.09
C ALA A 143 8.27 -2.32 -10.69
N LYS A 144 9.30 -3.09 -10.31
CA LYS A 144 10.61 -2.57 -9.92
C LYS A 144 11.23 -1.70 -11.02
N ALA A 145 11.23 -2.16 -12.27
CA ALA A 145 11.87 -1.45 -13.38
C ALA A 145 11.29 -0.03 -13.57
N VAL A 146 9.97 0.11 -13.42
CA VAL A 146 9.28 1.39 -13.56
C VAL A 146 9.47 2.28 -12.32
N LEU A 147 9.33 1.70 -11.13
CA LEU A 147 9.45 2.45 -9.90
C LEU A 147 10.88 2.92 -9.60
N GLN A 148 11.90 2.20 -10.06
CA GLN A 148 13.29 2.57 -9.80
C GLN A 148 13.78 3.79 -10.56
N GLN A 149 13.29 4.04 -11.78
CA GLN A 149 13.74 5.18 -12.58
C GLN A 149 13.23 6.51 -12.00
N ASP A 150 11.96 6.60 -11.67
CA ASP A 150 11.30 7.85 -11.36
C ASP A 150 11.07 8.05 -9.84
N PHE A 151 10.84 6.96 -9.11
CA PHE A 151 10.50 7.03 -7.69
C PHE A 151 11.71 7.37 -6.80
N ARG A 152 12.94 7.00 -7.22
CA ARG A 152 14.16 7.42 -6.52
C ARG A 152 14.38 8.94 -6.59
N GLN A 153 14.02 9.57 -7.71
CA GLN A 153 14.14 11.01 -7.86
C GLN A 153 13.13 11.77 -7.01
N ALA A 154 11.92 11.26 -6.90
CA ALA A 154 10.86 11.85 -6.08
C ALA A 154 11.05 11.64 -4.57
N ARG A 155 11.80 10.60 -4.18
CA ARG A 155 12.08 10.23 -2.77
C ARG A 155 13.31 10.92 -2.17
N ARG A 156 13.90 11.90 -2.78
CA ARG A 156 15.08 12.56 -2.25
C ARG A 156 14.89 12.99 -0.79
N GLY A 157 15.30 12.13 0.15
CA GLY A 157 15.45 12.44 1.56
C GLY A 157 14.49 11.72 2.55
N SER A 158 13.52 10.88 2.14
CA SER A 158 12.54 10.33 3.09
C SER A 158 12.18 8.85 2.95
N GLY A 159 12.76 8.11 2.02
CA GLY A 159 12.46 6.70 1.80
C GLY A 159 13.37 5.75 2.58
N GLN A 160 12.81 4.70 3.19
CA GLN A 160 13.58 3.66 3.87
C GLN A 160 14.24 2.65 2.91
N GLY A 161 14.14 2.88 1.60
CA GLY A 161 14.78 2.05 0.59
C GLY A 161 13.86 1.08 -0.14
N ASP A 162 14.47 0.33 -1.05
CA ASP A 162 13.83 -0.70 -1.85
C ASP A 162 14.35 -2.05 -1.39
N MET A 163 13.44 -2.93 -0.96
CA MET A 163 13.74 -4.31 -0.64
C MET A 163 13.42 -5.18 -1.84
N VAL A 164 14.41 -5.95 -2.28
CA VAL A 164 14.23 -6.98 -3.31
C VAL A 164 14.29 -8.34 -2.64
N TRP A 165 13.15 -9.02 -2.63
CA TRP A 165 13.07 -10.36 -2.11
C TRP A 165 13.46 -11.35 -3.22
N GLN A 166 14.62 -11.95 -3.08
CA GLN A 166 15.13 -12.95 -4.01
C GLN A 166 14.65 -14.35 -3.60
N GLN A 167 14.70 -15.28 -4.52
CA GLN A 167 14.51 -16.69 -4.20
C GLN A 167 15.62 -17.14 -3.25
N MET A 168 15.24 -17.92 -2.25
CA MET A 168 16.20 -18.54 -1.34
C MET A 168 17.14 -19.43 -2.15
N LYS A 169 18.43 -19.31 -1.93
CA LYS A 169 19.43 -20.16 -2.54
C LYS A 169 19.56 -21.43 -1.70
N LYS A 170 20.09 -22.48 -2.30
CA LYS A 170 20.43 -23.70 -1.56
C LYS A 170 21.78 -23.46 -0.86
N ASP A 171 21.69 -22.87 0.32
CA ASP A 171 22.76 -22.52 1.25
C ASP A 171 22.37 -22.92 2.67
N ASP A 172 23.19 -22.55 3.66
CA ASP A 172 22.96 -22.89 5.06
C ASP A 172 21.59 -22.41 5.57
N ASP A 173 21.09 -21.26 5.08
CA ASP A 173 19.77 -20.75 5.44
C ASP A 173 18.64 -21.63 4.91
N TRP A 174 18.82 -22.22 3.71
CA TRP A 174 17.90 -23.21 3.14
C TRP A 174 17.87 -24.49 3.97
N ASP A 175 19.03 -25.00 4.35
CA ASP A 175 19.14 -26.24 5.13
C ASP A 175 18.49 -26.02 6.52
N LEU A 176 18.74 -24.88 7.16
CA LEU A 176 18.08 -24.50 8.42
C LEU A 176 16.56 -24.42 8.30
N LEU A 177 16.04 -23.86 7.19
CA LEU A 177 14.60 -23.80 6.92
C LEU A 177 14.02 -25.22 6.79
N ILE A 178 14.66 -26.10 6.01
CA ILE A 178 14.21 -27.48 5.83
C ILE A 178 14.21 -28.23 7.15
N GLU A 179 15.27 -28.12 7.94
CA GLU A 179 15.35 -28.73 9.28
C GLU A 179 14.27 -28.23 10.24
N SER A 180 13.86 -26.96 10.11
CA SER A 180 12.80 -26.37 10.95
C SER A 180 11.38 -26.83 10.59
N LEU A 181 11.20 -27.41 9.40
CA LEU A 181 9.90 -27.89 8.90
C LEU A 181 9.66 -29.37 9.18
N TRP A 182 10.66 -30.10 9.58
CA TRP A 182 10.63 -31.54 9.93
C TRP A 182 10.96 -31.76 11.42
#